data_1c23dd82a0ff139b7086502f1198f6d9
#
_entry.id   1c23dd82a0ff139b7086502f1198f6d9
#
_cell.length_a   1.000
_cell.length_b   1.000
_cell.length_c   1.000
_cell.angle_alpha   90.00
_cell.angle_beta   90.00
_cell.angle_gamma   90.00
#
_symmetry.space_group_name_H-M   'P 1'
#
loop_
_entity.id
_entity.type
_entity.pdbx_description
1 polymer ?
#
loop_
_entity_poly.entity_id
_entity_poly.type
_entity_poly.pdbx_seq_one_letter_code
_entity_poly.pdbx_strand_id
1 'polypeptide(L)'
;DDQVPLGACQHQKAVIIDDRLAFCGGGDIGVDRWDTPRHLDHDLRRIMPDQECHAPRHEVMMMVDGDAARALGEHFRERWLCMEHEVLPPPEGATGDPWPAHVPAQIVDADVSISRTRPAWRDQPEIEEIRRLTLACIAQARDTIYLENQYFTSPLVAEALAERLTEPDGPEVVLISTGVAPSWFDRLTMDRARGAVIWRLRAADIFGRFRAFYPATPNGRTIIVHSKTSVFDDRLIRVGSANLNNRSFGFDSELELSVTGETEDERRNIALFRDRSVGHFLGYTGDAVARARAEWGGLIPAIDALNREGRLERIDPRRQTRISEVIAAYHLGDPSAPSDAWRPGRRRERLFRDAREMAHQNRLRHGR
;
A
#
# COMPACT_ATOMS: atom_id res chain seq x y z
N ASP A 1 -5.02 7.37 -24.08
CA ASP A 1 -5.76 6.22 -23.56
C ASP A 1 -7.21 6.62 -23.37
N ASP A 2 -8.12 6.00 -24.12
CA ASP A 2 -9.56 6.27 -24.08
C ASP A 2 -10.35 5.19 -23.31
N GLN A 3 -9.64 4.25 -22.68
CA GLN A 3 -10.22 3.13 -21.93
C GLN A 3 -10.41 3.41 -20.44
N VAL A 4 -9.97 4.58 -19.99
CA VAL A 4 -10.21 5.09 -18.63
C VAL A 4 -10.71 6.53 -18.68
N PRO A 5 -11.36 7.01 -17.61
CA PRO A 5 -11.79 8.41 -17.53
C PRO A 5 -10.62 9.38 -17.67
N LEU A 6 -10.89 10.58 -18.20
CA LEU A 6 -9.88 11.61 -18.37
C LEU A 6 -9.20 11.93 -17.01
N GLY A 7 -7.88 11.78 -16.96
CA GLY A 7 -7.05 11.96 -15.76
C GLY A 7 -6.88 10.74 -14.88
N ALA A 8 -7.57 9.64 -15.19
CA ALA A 8 -7.31 8.34 -14.56
C ALA A 8 -6.08 7.67 -15.18
N CYS A 9 -5.48 6.73 -14.43
CA CYS A 9 -4.32 5.96 -14.85
C CYS A 9 -4.62 4.46 -14.90
N GLN A 10 -3.99 3.78 -15.85
CA GLN A 10 -3.80 2.33 -15.80
C GLN A 10 -2.64 2.05 -14.85
N HIS A 11 -2.96 1.85 -13.56
CA HIS A 11 -1.93 1.83 -12.51
C HIS A 11 -1.57 0.41 -12.02
N GLN A 12 -2.18 -0.62 -12.57
CA GLN A 12 -1.83 -2.02 -12.29
C GLN A 12 -0.39 -2.33 -12.72
N LYS A 13 0.34 -3.08 -11.89
CA LYS A 13 1.72 -3.51 -12.16
C LYS A 13 1.82 -4.99 -11.94
N ALA A 14 1.87 -5.72 -13.03
CA ALA A 14 2.08 -7.16 -13.04
C ALA A 14 3.00 -7.58 -14.19
N VAL A 15 3.82 -8.57 -13.94
CA VAL A 15 4.61 -9.27 -14.95
C VAL A 15 4.20 -10.73 -14.92
N ILE A 16 3.69 -11.26 -16.02
CA ILE A 16 3.23 -12.64 -16.11
C ILE A 16 4.09 -13.35 -17.14
N ILE A 17 4.59 -14.52 -16.80
CA ILE A 17 5.49 -15.34 -17.62
C ILE A 17 4.80 -16.67 -17.86
N ASP A 18 4.36 -16.90 -19.10
CA ASP A 18 3.76 -18.15 -19.58
C ASP A 18 2.58 -18.68 -18.72
N ASP A 19 1.84 -17.80 -18.05
CA ASP A 19 0.77 -18.14 -17.10
C ASP A 19 1.23 -19.06 -15.94
N ARG A 20 2.53 -19.13 -15.67
CA ARG A 20 3.14 -20.07 -14.74
C ARG A 20 3.86 -19.40 -13.59
N LEU A 21 4.41 -18.21 -13.81
CA LEU A 21 5.04 -17.37 -12.82
C LEU A 21 4.56 -15.95 -13.02
N ALA A 22 4.21 -15.28 -11.93
CA ALA A 22 3.79 -13.89 -11.99
C ALA A 22 4.32 -13.06 -10.83
N PHE A 23 4.46 -11.77 -11.09
CA PHE A 23 4.84 -10.75 -10.11
C PHE A 23 3.77 -9.68 -10.08
N CYS A 24 3.33 -9.29 -8.88
CA CYS A 24 2.41 -8.18 -8.67
C CYS A 24 2.88 -7.33 -7.49
N GLY A 25 2.83 -6.00 -7.65
CA GLY A 25 3.27 -5.10 -6.59
C GLY A 25 3.23 -3.63 -6.96
N GLY A 26 4.00 -2.81 -6.26
CA GLY A 26 4.07 -1.37 -6.49
C GLY A 26 5.07 -0.96 -7.57
N GLY A 27 6.01 -1.84 -7.95
CA GLY A 27 7.15 -1.51 -8.77
C GLY A 27 6.86 -1.39 -10.26
N ASP A 28 7.27 -0.28 -10.86
CA ASP A 28 7.33 -0.13 -12.31
C ASP A 28 8.68 -0.61 -12.85
N ILE A 29 8.74 -1.02 -14.12
CA ILE A 29 9.99 -1.23 -14.84
C ILE A 29 10.42 0.13 -15.42
N GLY A 30 11.38 0.76 -14.80
CA GLY A 30 11.86 2.07 -15.20
C GLY A 30 13.27 2.36 -14.70
N VAL A 31 13.95 3.32 -15.35
CA VAL A 31 15.36 3.63 -15.10
C VAL A 31 15.64 4.16 -13.70
N ASP A 32 14.65 4.78 -13.05
CA ASP A 32 14.76 5.35 -11.69
C ASP A 32 14.17 4.41 -10.62
N ARG A 33 13.97 3.13 -10.95
CA ARG A 33 13.33 2.15 -10.04
C ARG A 33 14.32 1.20 -9.37
N TRP A 34 15.52 1.08 -9.89
CA TRP A 34 16.50 0.15 -9.35
C TRP A 34 17.12 0.65 -8.03
N ASP A 35 17.17 -0.20 -7.02
CA ASP A 35 17.94 0.01 -5.79
C ASP A 35 18.36 -1.35 -5.20
N THR A 36 19.07 -1.33 -4.09
CA THR A 36 19.45 -2.52 -3.32
C THR A 36 18.91 -2.43 -1.89
N PRO A 37 18.78 -3.57 -1.17
CA PRO A 37 18.36 -3.56 0.23
C PRO A 37 19.21 -2.70 1.18
N ARG A 38 20.43 -2.30 0.76
CA ARG A 38 21.29 -1.44 1.57
C ARG A 38 20.93 0.04 1.51
N HIS A 39 20.17 0.48 0.53
CA HIS A 39 19.77 1.88 0.34
C HIS A 39 20.92 2.88 0.55
N LEU A 40 22.06 2.64 -0.10
CA LEU A 40 23.24 3.50 0.07
C LEU A 40 22.90 4.95 -0.27
N ASP A 41 23.44 5.91 0.45
CA ASP A 41 23.26 7.34 0.14
C ASP A 41 23.71 7.69 -1.27
N HIS A 42 24.84 7.12 -1.69
CA HIS A 42 25.39 7.23 -3.03
C HIS A 42 25.64 5.85 -3.60
N ASP A 43 25.03 5.55 -4.74
CA ASP A 43 25.27 4.34 -5.52
C ASP A 43 25.32 4.71 -7.00
N LEU A 44 26.50 4.51 -7.61
CA LEU A 44 26.73 4.85 -9.03
C LEU A 44 25.83 4.09 -9.99
N ARG A 45 25.20 2.99 -9.54
CA ARG A 45 24.23 2.23 -10.34
C ARG A 45 22.85 2.88 -10.40
N ARG A 46 22.59 3.93 -9.59
CA ARG A 46 21.38 4.72 -9.62
C ARG A 46 21.51 6.00 -10.46
N ILE A 47 22.48 6.03 -11.38
CA ILE A 47 22.67 7.16 -12.28
C ILE A 47 21.63 7.10 -13.41
N MET A 48 20.92 8.20 -13.59
CA MET A 48 19.97 8.42 -14.67
C MET A 48 20.68 8.81 -15.98
N PRO A 49 20.00 8.75 -17.13
CA PRO A 49 20.60 9.19 -18.42
C PRO A 49 21.09 10.65 -18.41
N ASP A 50 20.50 11.51 -17.59
CA ASP A 50 20.92 12.92 -17.36
C ASP A 50 22.10 13.07 -16.40
N GLN A 51 22.73 11.97 -15.98
CA GLN A 51 23.85 11.89 -15.03
C GLN A 51 23.48 12.22 -13.57
N GLU A 52 22.21 12.49 -13.27
CA GLU A 52 21.75 12.67 -11.90
C GLU A 52 21.53 11.31 -11.21
N CYS A 53 21.79 11.25 -9.89
CA CYS A 53 21.57 10.05 -9.10
C CYS A 53 20.21 10.12 -8.40
N HIS A 54 19.29 9.22 -8.77
CA HIS A 54 18.00 9.17 -8.10
C HIS A 54 18.09 8.75 -6.63
N ALA A 55 17.07 9.06 -5.84
CA ALA A 55 17.01 8.73 -4.42
C ALA A 55 16.89 7.23 -4.19
N PRO A 56 17.36 6.72 -3.02
CA PRO A 56 17.10 5.35 -2.61
C PRO A 56 15.60 5.07 -2.58
N ARG A 57 15.22 3.85 -2.96
CA ARG A 57 13.82 3.45 -3.12
C ARG A 57 13.56 2.07 -2.52
N HIS A 58 12.45 1.95 -1.82
CA HIS A 58 11.94 0.69 -1.30
C HIS A 58 10.69 0.25 -2.06
N GLU A 59 10.71 -0.99 -2.53
CA GLU A 59 9.61 -1.64 -3.25
C GLU A 59 9.38 -3.05 -2.72
N VAL A 60 8.13 -3.49 -2.81
CA VAL A 60 7.73 -4.88 -2.53
C VAL A 60 6.90 -5.40 -3.69
N MET A 61 7.23 -6.60 -4.14
CA MET A 61 6.42 -7.36 -5.11
C MET A 61 6.19 -8.77 -4.55
N MET A 62 4.99 -9.29 -4.77
CA MET A 62 4.67 -10.68 -4.50
C MET A 62 4.91 -11.48 -5.76
N MET A 63 5.68 -12.56 -5.66
CA MET A 63 5.89 -13.54 -6.71
C MET A 63 5.00 -14.75 -6.42
N VAL A 64 4.26 -15.20 -7.42
CA VAL A 64 3.31 -16.33 -7.33
C VAL A 64 3.44 -17.24 -8.54
N ASP A 65 3.11 -18.50 -8.37
CA ASP A 65 3.04 -19.49 -9.45
C ASP A 65 1.66 -20.20 -9.48
N GLY A 66 1.58 -21.30 -10.20
CA GLY A 66 0.39 -22.15 -10.25
C GLY A 66 -0.88 -21.42 -10.71
N ASP A 67 -1.97 -21.69 -10.02
CA ASP A 67 -3.29 -21.16 -10.36
C ASP A 67 -3.38 -19.63 -10.24
N ALA A 68 -2.64 -19.05 -9.30
CA ALA A 68 -2.59 -17.60 -9.13
C ALA A 68 -1.94 -16.91 -10.34
N ALA A 69 -0.82 -17.46 -10.85
CA ALA A 69 -0.18 -16.93 -12.05
C ALA A 69 -1.06 -17.07 -13.30
N ARG A 70 -1.77 -18.20 -13.43
CA ARG A 70 -2.74 -18.44 -14.52
C ARG A 70 -3.89 -17.43 -14.48
N ALA A 71 -4.48 -17.21 -13.31
CA ALA A 71 -5.56 -16.23 -13.12
C ALA A 71 -5.13 -14.79 -13.46
N LEU A 72 -3.87 -14.44 -13.15
CA LEU A 72 -3.30 -13.14 -13.56
C LEU A 72 -3.11 -13.07 -15.09
N GLY A 73 -2.72 -14.15 -15.74
CA GLY A 73 -2.66 -14.23 -17.20
C GLY A 73 -4.02 -14.08 -17.87
N GLU A 74 -5.07 -14.69 -17.31
CA GLU A 74 -6.45 -14.51 -17.75
C GLU A 74 -6.90 -13.06 -17.59
N HIS A 75 -6.62 -12.44 -16.43
CA HIS A 75 -6.90 -11.03 -16.20
C HIS A 75 -6.18 -10.10 -17.20
N PHE A 76 -4.93 -10.40 -17.57
CA PHE A 76 -4.23 -9.67 -18.62
C PHE A 76 -4.93 -9.79 -19.97
N ARG A 77 -5.31 -11.00 -20.39
CA ARG A 77 -6.01 -11.25 -21.65
C ARG A 77 -7.38 -10.58 -21.71
N GLU A 78 -8.13 -10.58 -20.60
CA GLU A 78 -9.40 -9.84 -20.51
C GLU A 78 -9.19 -8.34 -20.73
N ARG A 79 -8.16 -7.76 -20.11
CA ARG A 79 -7.83 -6.35 -20.31
C ARG A 79 -7.40 -6.05 -21.74
N TRP A 80 -6.58 -6.91 -22.33
CA TRP A 80 -6.13 -6.79 -23.71
C TRP A 80 -7.33 -6.82 -24.67
N LEU A 81 -8.24 -7.78 -24.49
CA LEU A 81 -9.47 -7.87 -25.28
C LEU A 81 -10.32 -6.58 -25.17
N CYS A 82 -10.43 -6.02 -23.97
CA CYS A 82 -11.18 -4.77 -23.77
C CYS A 82 -10.51 -3.55 -24.45
N MET A 83 -9.20 -3.54 -24.57
CA MET A 83 -8.44 -2.40 -25.09
C MET A 83 -8.22 -2.49 -26.61
N GLU A 84 -7.82 -3.66 -27.09
CA GLU A 84 -7.39 -3.88 -28.47
C GLU A 84 -8.43 -4.64 -29.32
N HIS A 85 -9.51 -5.14 -28.71
CA HIS A 85 -10.53 -5.98 -29.35
C HIS A 85 -9.92 -7.26 -29.99
N GLU A 86 -8.80 -7.73 -29.48
CA GLU A 86 -8.08 -8.92 -29.94
C GLU A 86 -8.15 -10.00 -28.87
N VAL A 87 -8.47 -11.23 -29.25
CA VAL A 87 -8.44 -12.41 -28.39
C VAL A 87 -7.03 -12.99 -28.41
N LEU A 88 -6.33 -12.90 -27.29
CA LEU A 88 -5.03 -13.57 -27.14
C LEU A 88 -5.24 -15.00 -26.65
N PRO A 89 -4.63 -16.02 -27.30
CA PRO A 89 -4.66 -17.37 -26.79
C PRO A 89 -3.83 -17.49 -25.50
N PRO A 90 -4.12 -18.46 -24.63
CA PRO A 90 -3.19 -18.80 -23.55
C PRO A 90 -1.85 -19.28 -24.13
N PRO A 91 -0.74 -19.11 -23.41
CA PRO A 91 0.56 -19.56 -23.87
C PRO A 91 0.59 -21.09 -24.01
N GLU A 92 1.31 -21.59 -25.00
CA GLU A 92 1.55 -23.03 -25.17
C GLU A 92 2.45 -23.55 -24.06
N GLY A 93 2.16 -24.77 -23.59
CA GLY A 93 2.68 -25.33 -22.36
C GLY A 93 4.21 -25.44 -22.30
N ALA A 94 4.84 -24.57 -21.56
CA ALA A 94 6.20 -24.77 -21.07
C ALA A 94 6.23 -25.90 -20.02
N THR A 95 7.31 -26.67 -19.98
CA THR A 95 7.51 -27.76 -19.02
C THR A 95 8.50 -27.36 -17.91
N GLY A 96 8.51 -28.09 -16.78
CA GLY A 96 9.42 -27.86 -15.67
C GLY A 96 8.86 -26.90 -14.63
N ASP A 97 9.59 -26.72 -13.52
CA ASP A 97 9.24 -25.79 -12.45
C ASP A 97 9.61 -24.36 -12.84
N PRO A 98 8.67 -23.40 -12.87
CA PRO A 98 8.97 -22.01 -13.20
C PRO A 98 9.63 -21.26 -12.03
N TRP A 99 9.56 -21.79 -10.80
CA TRP A 99 10.08 -21.10 -9.62
C TRP A 99 11.62 -21.05 -9.62
N PRO A 100 12.22 -19.87 -9.38
CA PRO A 100 13.68 -19.75 -9.37
C PRO A 100 14.28 -20.52 -8.19
N ALA A 101 15.14 -21.50 -8.46
CA ALA A 101 15.72 -22.39 -7.45
C ALA A 101 16.50 -21.66 -6.32
N HIS A 102 16.96 -20.44 -6.56
CA HIS A 102 17.69 -19.63 -5.57
C HIS A 102 16.79 -18.72 -4.72
N VAL A 103 15.47 -18.72 -4.95
CA VAL A 103 14.50 -17.90 -4.21
C VAL A 103 13.61 -18.85 -3.41
N PRO A 104 13.76 -18.94 -2.07
CA PRO A 104 12.87 -19.77 -1.26
C PRO A 104 11.45 -19.20 -1.25
N ALA A 105 10.45 -20.03 -1.51
CA ALA A 105 9.07 -19.66 -1.30
C ALA A 105 8.83 -19.45 0.21
N GLN A 106 8.18 -18.35 0.57
CA GLN A 106 7.88 -18.06 1.97
C GLN A 106 6.60 -18.77 2.45
N ILE A 107 5.64 -18.93 1.55
CA ILE A 107 4.39 -19.63 1.81
C ILE A 107 4.16 -20.56 0.62
N VAL A 108 3.82 -21.81 0.86
CA VAL A 108 3.56 -22.83 -0.15
C VAL A 108 2.12 -23.30 -0.04
N ASP A 109 1.53 -23.73 -1.15
CA ASP A 109 0.16 -24.25 -1.24
C ASP A 109 -0.91 -23.31 -0.63
N ALA A 110 -0.68 -22.00 -0.71
CA ALA A 110 -1.58 -20.99 -0.16
C ALA A 110 -2.62 -20.52 -1.18
N ASP A 111 -3.81 -20.24 -0.69
CA ASP A 111 -4.84 -19.57 -1.46
C ASP A 111 -4.49 -18.09 -1.66
N VAL A 112 -4.30 -17.69 -2.92
CA VAL A 112 -4.03 -16.31 -3.30
C VAL A 112 -5.29 -15.66 -3.83
N SER A 113 -5.75 -14.59 -3.17
CA SER A 113 -6.87 -13.80 -3.64
C SER A 113 -6.37 -12.63 -4.49
N ILE A 114 -7.08 -12.36 -5.60
CA ILE A 114 -6.84 -11.23 -6.48
C ILE A 114 -7.93 -10.19 -6.26
N SER A 115 -7.55 -8.95 -5.95
CA SER A 115 -8.46 -7.82 -5.76
C SER A 115 -8.13 -6.69 -6.72
N ARG A 116 -9.18 -6.02 -7.22
CA ARG A 116 -9.05 -5.02 -8.28
C ARG A 116 -9.77 -3.73 -7.95
N THR A 117 -9.29 -2.65 -8.51
CA THR A 117 -10.06 -1.41 -8.71
C THR A 117 -10.14 -1.12 -10.21
N ARG A 118 -11.33 -0.75 -10.67
CA ARG A 118 -11.58 -0.22 -12.00
C ARG A 118 -12.69 0.83 -11.90
N PRO A 119 -12.50 2.05 -12.42
CA PRO A 119 -13.58 3.03 -12.48
C PRO A 119 -14.70 2.59 -13.42
N ALA A 120 -15.92 3.02 -13.15
CA ALA A 120 -17.00 2.91 -14.16
C ALA A 120 -16.62 3.75 -15.36
N TRP A 121 -16.60 3.14 -16.55
CA TRP A 121 -16.29 3.82 -17.79
C TRP A 121 -16.97 3.16 -18.99
N ARG A 122 -17.72 3.95 -19.78
CA ARG A 122 -18.55 3.45 -20.87
C ARG A 122 -19.47 2.33 -20.37
N ASP A 123 -19.46 1.15 -20.99
CA ASP A 123 -20.27 0.00 -20.61
C ASP A 123 -19.64 -0.90 -19.53
N GLN A 124 -18.47 -0.51 -19.02
CA GLN A 124 -17.78 -1.27 -17.97
C GLN A 124 -18.21 -0.81 -16.58
N PRO A 125 -18.72 -1.70 -15.72
CA PRO A 125 -19.09 -1.37 -14.35
C PRO A 125 -17.85 -1.09 -13.48
N GLU A 126 -18.05 -0.34 -12.42
CA GLU A 126 -17.06 -0.10 -11.38
C GLU A 126 -16.69 -1.41 -10.65
N ILE A 127 -15.40 -1.57 -10.33
CA ILE A 127 -14.88 -2.63 -9.46
C ILE A 127 -14.21 -1.95 -8.26
N GLU A 128 -14.63 -2.30 -7.04
CA GLU A 128 -14.18 -1.70 -5.79
C GLU A 128 -13.65 -2.74 -4.79
N GLU A 129 -13.13 -3.85 -5.28
CA GLU A 129 -12.69 -4.98 -4.45
C GLU A 129 -11.62 -4.55 -3.44
N ILE A 130 -10.61 -3.78 -3.88
CA ILE A 130 -9.52 -3.28 -3.02
C ILE A 130 -10.04 -2.38 -1.90
N ARG A 131 -10.94 -1.44 -2.21
CA ARG A 131 -11.54 -0.55 -1.21
C ARG A 131 -12.29 -1.36 -0.14
N ARG A 132 -13.14 -2.27 -0.57
CA ARG A 132 -13.94 -3.11 0.34
C ARG A 132 -13.07 -4.01 1.20
N LEU A 133 -12.05 -4.65 0.62
CA LEU A 133 -11.11 -5.49 1.35
C LEU A 133 -10.31 -4.68 2.36
N THR A 134 -9.80 -3.50 1.98
CA THR A 134 -9.05 -2.63 2.89
C THR A 134 -9.84 -2.30 4.14
N LEU A 135 -11.10 -1.89 3.97
CA LEU A 135 -11.95 -1.50 5.08
C LEU A 135 -12.40 -2.68 5.94
N ALA A 136 -12.63 -3.84 5.31
CA ALA A 136 -12.92 -5.07 6.04
C ALA A 136 -11.72 -5.53 6.89
N CYS A 137 -10.51 -5.46 6.36
CA CYS A 137 -9.29 -5.79 7.10
C CYS A 137 -9.07 -4.86 8.30
N ILE A 138 -9.24 -3.54 8.12
CA ILE A 138 -9.13 -2.57 9.23
C ILE A 138 -10.17 -2.87 10.32
N ALA A 139 -11.41 -3.17 9.93
CA ALA A 139 -12.48 -3.47 10.88
C ALA A 139 -12.27 -4.78 11.67
N GLN A 140 -11.58 -5.75 11.07
CA GLN A 140 -11.35 -7.07 11.67
C GLN A 140 -10.04 -7.18 12.47
N ALA A 141 -9.07 -6.31 12.25
CA ALA A 141 -7.79 -6.33 12.93
C ALA A 141 -7.95 -6.23 14.46
N ARG A 142 -7.15 -7.00 15.21
CA ARG A 142 -7.20 -7.07 16.68
C ARG A 142 -5.92 -6.58 17.34
N ASP A 143 -4.78 -6.96 16.77
CA ASP A 143 -3.48 -6.76 17.39
C ASP A 143 -2.65 -5.69 16.68
N THR A 144 -2.48 -5.81 15.37
CA THR A 144 -1.53 -4.97 14.62
C THR A 144 -2.00 -4.71 13.20
N ILE A 145 -1.92 -3.46 12.77
CA ILE A 145 -2.05 -3.03 11.39
C ILE A 145 -0.71 -2.42 10.96
N TYR A 146 0.04 -3.11 10.10
CA TYR A 146 1.28 -2.62 9.49
C TYR A 146 1.02 -2.20 8.05
N LEU A 147 1.38 -0.98 7.69
CA LEU A 147 1.14 -0.38 6.39
C LEU A 147 2.43 0.21 5.82
N GLU A 148 2.79 -0.19 4.61
CA GLU A 148 3.75 0.53 3.77
C GLU A 148 3.00 1.15 2.61
N ASN A 149 3.04 2.46 2.48
CA ASN A 149 2.31 3.12 1.40
C ASN A 149 2.89 4.49 1.04
N GLN A 150 3.03 4.75 -0.25
CA GLN A 150 3.55 6.03 -0.75
C GLN A 150 2.61 7.19 -0.42
N TYR A 151 1.31 7.02 -0.69
CA TYR A 151 0.27 8.01 -0.49
C TYR A 151 -0.78 7.50 0.50
N PHE A 152 -0.97 8.26 1.57
CA PHE A 152 -1.90 7.92 2.64
C PHE A 152 -2.84 9.11 2.86
N THR A 153 -3.83 9.25 1.96
CA THR A 153 -4.68 10.44 1.86
C THR A 153 -6.17 10.15 1.89
N SER A 154 -6.58 8.88 1.91
CA SER A 154 -8.00 8.48 1.89
C SER A 154 -8.73 8.86 3.18
N PRO A 155 -9.80 9.67 3.12
CA PRO A 155 -10.65 9.95 4.28
C PRO A 155 -11.36 8.69 4.81
N LEU A 156 -11.68 7.73 3.94
CA LEU A 156 -12.32 6.47 4.33
C LEU A 156 -11.41 5.64 5.23
N VAL A 157 -10.14 5.49 4.83
CA VAL A 157 -9.14 4.79 5.64
C VAL A 157 -8.86 5.55 6.95
N ALA A 158 -8.75 6.88 6.86
CA ALA A 158 -8.55 7.71 8.04
C ALA A 158 -9.68 7.55 9.07
N GLU A 159 -10.93 7.52 8.62
CA GLU A 159 -12.09 7.32 9.49
C GLU A 159 -12.08 5.94 10.12
N ALA A 160 -11.91 4.90 9.30
CA ALA A 160 -11.89 3.52 9.78
C ALA A 160 -10.77 3.28 10.82
N LEU A 161 -9.57 3.79 10.58
CA LEU A 161 -8.45 3.69 11.54
C LEU A 161 -8.67 4.54 12.79
N ALA A 162 -9.25 5.75 12.65
CA ALA A 162 -9.54 6.61 13.79
C ALA A 162 -10.55 5.95 14.75
N GLU A 163 -11.59 5.28 14.23
CA GLU A 163 -12.53 4.50 15.04
C GLU A 163 -11.79 3.40 15.82
N ARG A 164 -10.90 2.63 15.17
CA ARG A 164 -10.12 1.57 15.82
C ARG A 164 -9.19 2.09 16.94
N LEU A 165 -8.60 3.28 16.74
CA LEU A 165 -7.70 3.90 17.72
C LEU A 165 -8.42 4.44 18.97
N THR A 166 -9.74 4.66 18.91
CA THR A 166 -10.55 5.05 20.09
C THR A 166 -11.05 3.86 20.90
N GLU A 167 -10.92 2.63 20.41
CA GLU A 167 -11.34 1.44 21.13
C GLU A 167 -10.32 1.08 22.23
N PRO A 168 -10.76 0.67 23.45
CA PRO A 168 -9.84 0.27 24.51
C PRO A 168 -8.89 -0.86 24.09
N ASP A 169 -9.40 -1.87 23.38
CA ASP A 169 -8.67 -3.04 22.93
C ASP A 169 -8.42 -3.03 21.40
N GLY A 170 -8.28 -1.85 20.79
CA GLY A 170 -8.00 -1.72 19.36
C GLY A 170 -6.54 -2.02 19.02
N PRO A 171 -6.22 -2.24 17.73
CA PRO A 171 -4.88 -2.63 17.28
C PRO A 171 -3.86 -1.50 17.36
N GLU A 172 -2.58 -1.86 17.40
CA GLU A 172 -1.49 -0.96 17.04
C GLU A 172 -1.52 -0.67 15.54
N VAL A 173 -1.27 0.57 15.15
CA VAL A 173 -1.22 0.99 13.74
C VAL A 173 0.13 1.62 13.44
N VAL A 174 0.91 0.97 12.57
CA VAL A 174 2.22 1.46 12.12
C VAL A 174 2.16 1.75 10.62
N LEU A 175 2.41 2.99 10.25
CA LEU A 175 2.53 3.45 8.87
C LEU A 175 3.98 3.78 8.55
N ILE A 176 4.54 3.15 7.50
CA ILE A 176 5.79 3.54 6.87
C ILE A 176 5.46 4.19 5.52
N SER A 177 5.90 5.43 5.32
CA SER A 177 5.59 6.19 4.11
C SER A 177 6.80 7.01 3.65
N THR A 178 6.73 7.58 2.46
CA THR A 178 7.77 8.52 1.99
C THR A 178 7.78 9.79 2.84
N GLY A 179 8.94 10.26 3.27
CA GLY A 179 9.06 11.48 4.08
C GLY A 179 8.57 12.72 3.34
N VAL A 180 9.16 12.97 2.19
CA VAL A 180 8.79 14.07 1.28
C VAL A 180 8.64 13.52 -0.13
N ALA A 181 7.52 13.80 -0.77
CA ALA A 181 7.26 13.35 -2.14
C ALA A 181 8.30 13.93 -3.12
N PRO A 182 8.75 13.13 -4.12
CA PRO A 182 9.77 13.59 -5.08
C PRO A 182 9.30 14.79 -5.92
N SER A 183 8.06 14.75 -6.41
CA SER A 183 7.54 15.80 -7.29
C SER A 183 7.03 17.02 -6.51
N TRP A 184 7.17 18.20 -7.09
CA TRP A 184 6.63 19.43 -6.52
C TRP A 184 5.10 19.39 -6.38
N PHE A 185 4.41 18.82 -7.35
CA PHE A 185 2.95 18.73 -7.35
C PHE A 185 2.47 17.80 -6.22
N ASP A 186 3.13 16.65 -6.03
CA ASP A 186 2.79 15.73 -4.95
C ASP A 186 3.07 16.32 -3.57
N ARG A 187 4.15 17.10 -3.44
CA ARG A 187 4.41 17.84 -2.18
C ARG A 187 3.29 18.80 -1.83
N LEU A 188 2.76 19.48 -2.84
CA LEU A 188 1.69 20.45 -2.64
C LEU A 188 0.33 19.79 -2.36
N THR A 189 0.05 18.65 -2.95
CA THR A 189 -1.25 17.97 -2.89
C THR A 189 -1.24 16.79 -1.93
N MET A 190 -0.42 15.78 -2.20
CA MET A 190 -0.44 14.50 -1.48
C MET A 190 0.21 14.57 -0.09
N ASP A 191 1.36 15.24 0.05
CA ASP A 191 2.02 15.36 1.37
C ASP A 191 1.16 16.16 2.36
N ARG A 192 0.43 17.17 1.86
CA ARG A 192 -0.45 17.95 2.72
C ARG A 192 -1.70 17.20 3.11
N ALA A 193 -2.32 16.47 2.20
CA ALA A 193 -3.45 15.60 2.49
C ALA A 193 -3.05 14.50 3.47
N ARG A 194 -1.87 13.87 3.28
CA ARG A 194 -1.31 12.89 4.22
C ARG A 194 -1.10 13.50 5.61
N GLY A 195 -0.55 14.71 5.69
CA GLY A 195 -0.37 15.43 6.95
C GLY A 195 -1.68 15.63 7.70
N ALA A 196 -2.78 15.97 7.01
CA ALA A 196 -4.10 16.10 7.60
C ALA A 196 -4.64 14.76 8.15
N VAL A 197 -4.46 13.66 7.39
CA VAL A 197 -4.83 12.31 7.84
C VAL A 197 -4.04 11.90 9.07
N ILE A 198 -2.71 12.05 9.06
CA ILE A 198 -1.85 11.71 10.21
C ILE A 198 -2.24 12.53 11.44
N TRP A 199 -2.50 13.82 11.28
CA TRP A 199 -2.95 14.68 12.38
C TRP A 199 -4.28 14.18 12.98
N ARG A 200 -5.25 13.81 12.14
CA ARG A 200 -6.52 13.23 12.57
C ARG A 200 -6.34 11.94 13.36
N LEU A 201 -5.49 11.02 12.88
CA LEU A 201 -5.23 9.75 13.55
C LEU A 201 -4.52 9.96 14.90
N ARG A 202 -3.57 10.90 14.98
CA ARG A 202 -2.94 11.26 16.25
C ARG A 202 -3.94 11.85 17.26
N ALA A 203 -4.91 12.64 16.78
CA ALA A 203 -5.96 13.20 17.65
C ALA A 203 -6.94 12.12 18.16
N ALA A 204 -7.16 11.06 17.39
CA ALA A 204 -7.99 9.91 17.78
C ALA A 204 -7.25 8.90 18.65
N ASP A 205 -5.93 8.91 18.63
CA ASP A 205 -5.07 7.95 19.32
C ASP A 205 -4.91 8.27 20.80
N ILE A 206 -5.94 7.99 21.58
CA ILE A 206 -5.94 8.25 23.04
C ILE A 206 -5.16 7.22 23.84
N PHE A 207 -4.77 6.09 23.23
CA PHE A 207 -4.04 5.00 23.87
C PHE A 207 -2.57 4.88 23.42
N GLY A 208 -2.07 5.77 22.54
CA GLY A 208 -0.69 5.79 22.09
C GLY A 208 -0.32 4.67 21.10
N ARG A 209 -1.29 4.15 20.34
CA ARG A 209 -1.16 2.99 19.43
C ARG A 209 -0.98 3.34 17.96
N PHE A 210 -0.72 4.60 17.61
CA PHE A 210 -0.48 5.03 16.24
C PHE A 210 0.94 5.59 16.07
N ARG A 211 1.64 5.11 15.06
CA ARG A 211 2.92 5.69 14.62
C ARG A 211 2.96 5.80 13.10
N ALA A 212 3.45 6.94 12.63
CA ALA A 212 3.76 7.16 11.22
C ALA A 212 5.23 7.53 11.08
N PHE A 213 5.96 6.79 10.25
CA PHE A 213 7.39 6.94 10.03
C PHE A 213 7.72 7.11 8.56
N TYR A 214 8.88 7.71 8.29
CA TYR A 214 9.56 7.59 7.02
C TYR A 214 10.98 7.06 7.24
N PRO A 215 11.47 6.17 6.36
CA PRO A 215 12.81 5.64 6.49
C PRO A 215 13.85 6.60 5.93
N ALA A 216 15.01 6.66 6.61
CA ALA A 216 16.18 7.41 6.21
C ALA A 216 17.42 6.50 6.15
N THR A 217 18.34 6.84 5.27
CA THR A 217 19.67 6.23 5.23
C THR A 217 20.49 6.65 6.46
N PRO A 218 21.63 6.00 6.74
CA PRO A 218 22.48 6.39 7.86
C PRO A 218 22.91 7.86 7.86
N ASN A 219 22.99 8.50 6.67
CA ASN A 219 23.34 9.92 6.56
C ASN A 219 22.09 10.85 6.46
N GLY A 220 20.90 10.33 6.77
CA GLY A 220 19.66 11.11 6.82
C GLY A 220 18.99 11.38 5.47
N ARG A 221 19.43 10.73 4.37
CA ARG A 221 18.72 10.85 3.10
C ARG A 221 17.42 10.04 3.14
N THR A 222 16.29 10.64 2.80
CA THR A 222 14.99 9.95 2.74
C THR A 222 15.02 8.82 1.73
N ILE A 223 14.55 7.64 2.14
CA ILE A 223 14.26 6.51 1.25
C ILE A 223 12.83 6.68 0.73
N ILE A 224 12.65 6.62 -0.58
CA ILE A 224 11.32 6.67 -1.19
C ILE A 224 10.63 5.33 -0.94
N VAL A 225 9.61 5.31 -0.11
CA VAL A 225 8.73 4.15 0.06
C VAL A 225 7.69 4.15 -1.05
N HIS A 226 7.83 3.23 -1.99
CA HIS A 226 6.88 3.09 -3.09
C HIS A 226 6.11 1.76 -3.03
N SER A 227 6.42 0.92 -2.06
CA SER A 227 5.65 -0.29 -1.73
C SER A 227 4.20 0.06 -1.38
N LYS A 228 3.29 -0.83 -1.72
CA LYS A 228 1.91 -0.81 -1.29
C LYS A 228 1.65 -2.18 -0.69
N THR A 229 1.95 -2.27 0.61
CA THR A 229 1.96 -3.51 1.38
C THR A 229 1.23 -3.30 2.69
N SER A 230 0.44 -4.27 3.09
CA SER A 230 -0.27 -4.23 4.36
C SER A 230 -0.24 -5.60 5.02
N VAL A 231 -0.03 -5.62 6.33
CA VAL A 231 -0.16 -6.84 7.14
C VAL A 231 -1.12 -6.56 8.29
N PHE A 232 -2.11 -7.43 8.44
CA PHE A 232 -3.13 -7.35 9.47
C PHE A 232 -3.02 -8.57 10.38
N ASP A 233 -2.70 -8.39 11.65
CA ASP A 233 -2.62 -9.38 12.74
C ASP A 233 -1.72 -10.52 12.37
N ASP A 234 -0.79 -10.78 11.86
CA ASP A 234 -0.11 -12.02 11.43
C ASP A 234 -1.01 -12.98 10.62
N ARG A 235 -2.19 -12.50 10.15
CA ARG A 235 -3.20 -13.32 9.48
C ARG A 235 -3.39 -13.02 8.02
N LEU A 236 -3.15 -11.81 7.59
CA LEU A 236 -3.36 -11.41 6.20
C LEU A 236 -2.25 -10.49 5.73
N ILE A 237 -1.65 -10.83 4.61
CA ILE A 237 -0.73 -9.97 3.86
C ILE A 237 -1.35 -9.56 2.54
N ARG A 238 -1.13 -8.30 2.16
CA ARG A 238 -1.55 -7.73 0.87
C ARG A 238 -0.38 -7.01 0.23
N VAL A 239 -0.17 -7.23 -1.05
CA VAL A 239 0.84 -6.56 -1.87
C VAL A 239 0.25 -6.22 -3.22
N GLY A 240 0.42 -4.99 -3.68
CA GLY A 240 -0.12 -4.58 -4.97
C GLY A 240 0.28 -3.18 -5.41
N SER A 241 -0.54 -2.61 -6.28
CA SER A 241 -0.31 -1.30 -6.87
C SER A 241 -1.09 -0.17 -6.18
N ALA A 242 -2.12 -0.49 -5.37
CA ALA A 242 -3.06 0.48 -4.83
C ALA A 242 -2.49 1.30 -3.68
N ASN A 243 -2.51 2.61 -3.85
CA ASN A 243 -2.25 3.51 -2.73
C ASN A 243 -3.48 3.61 -1.80
N LEU A 244 -3.24 3.98 -0.54
CA LEU A 244 -4.30 4.28 0.42
C LEU A 244 -4.82 5.71 0.19
N ASN A 245 -5.33 5.93 -1.02
CA ASN A 245 -5.84 7.22 -1.50
C ASN A 245 -7.15 7.03 -2.27
N ASN A 246 -7.81 8.15 -2.61
CA ASN A 246 -9.10 8.08 -3.29
C ASN A 246 -8.98 7.60 -4.74
N ARG A 247 -7.88 7.95 -5.42
CA ARG A 247 -7.64 7.54 -6.81
C ARG A 247 -7.61 6.03 -6.94
N SER A 248 -6.81 5.37 -6.09
CA SER A 248 -6.67 3.90 -6.11
C SER A 248 -7.95 3.16 -5.68
N PHE A 249 -8.88 3.85 -5.02
CA PHE A 249 -10.13 3.25 -4.56
C PHE A 249 -11.32 3.39 -5.50
N GLY A 250 -11.20 4.13 -6.60
CA GLY A 250 -12.34 4.27 -7.51
C GLY A 250 -12.07 5.07 -8.80
N PHE A 251 -10.86 5.58 -9.01
CA PHE A 251 -10.55 6.41 -10.18
C PHE A 251 -9.48 5.81 -11.10
N ASP A 252 -8.40 5.28 -10.55
CA ASP A 252 -7.38 4.56 -11.30
C ASP A 252 -7.68 3.06 -11.34
N SER A 253 -7.08 2.32 -12.28
CA SER A 253 -7.13 0.86 -12.25
C SER A 253 -6.01 0.31 -11.39
N GLU A 254 -6.34 -0.61 -10.46
CA GLU A 254 -5.40 -1.19 -9.52
C GLU A 254 -5.50 -2.71 -9.44
N LEU A 255 -4.44 -3.35 -8.98
CA LEU A 255 -4.34 -4.79 -8.77
C LEU A 255 -3.58 -5.10 -7.49
N GLU A 256 -4.13 -5.97 -6.66
CA GLU A 256 -3.50 -6.47 -5.43
C GLU A 256 -3.64 -7.98 -5.31
N LEU A 257 -2.64 -8.61 -4.74
CA LEU A 257 -2.67 -9.97 -4.27
C LEU A 257 -2.75 -10.00 -2.75
N SER A 258 -3.48 -10.95 -2.20
CA SER A 258 -3.51 -11.20 -0.76
C SER A 258 -3.47 -12.67 -0.44
N VAL A 259 -2.82 -12.99 0.69
CA VAL A 259 -2.76 -14.33 1.28
C VAL A 259 -3.28 -14.24 2.70
N THR A 260 -4.25 -15.10 3.03
CA THR A 260 -4.75 -15.28 4.40
C THR A 260 -4.07 -16.48 5.01
N GLY A 261 -3.44 -16.30 6.17
CA GLY A 261 -2.82 -17.41 6.92
C GLY A 261 -3.87 -18.26 7.62
N GLU A 262 -4.20 -19.39 7.03
CA GLU A 262 -5.12 -20.37 7.61
C GLU A 262 -4.41 -21.27 8.62
N THR A 263 -3.18 -21.68 8.31
CA THR A 263 -2.34 -22.51 9.19
C THR A 263 -1.45 -21.66 10.10
N GLU A 264 -0.90 -22.27 11.14
CA GLU A 264 0.05 -21.62 12.05
C GLU A 264 1.36 -21.27 11.32
N ASP A 265 1.81 -22.11 10.40
CA ASP A 265 3.04 -21.87 9.63
C ASP A 265 2.88 -20.69 8.66
N GLU A 266 1.75 -20.57 7.98
CA GLU A 266 1.45 -19.42 7.13
C GLU A 266 1.40 -18.13 7.96
N ARG A 267 0.73 -18.12 9.11
CA ARG A 267 0.68 -16.97 10.01
C ARG A 267 2.07 -16.59 10.51
N ARG A 268 2.90 -17.56 10.86
CA ARG A 268 4.30 -17.33 11.25
C ARG A 268 5.09 -16.68 10.10
N ASN A 269 4.89 -17.13 8.87
CA ASN A 269 5.57 -16.56 7.70
C ASN A 269 5.07 -15.14 7.37
N ILE A 270 3.78 -14.86 7.54
CA ILE A 270 3.21 -13.49 7.42
C ILE A 270 3.80 -12.57 8.50
N ALA A 271 3.85 -13.03 9.75
CA ALA A 271 4.48 -12.29 10.85
C ALA A 271 5.96 -12.01 10.57
N LEU A 272 6.69 -13.03 10.12
CA LEU A 272 8.11 -12.90 9.77
C LEU A 272 8.34 -11.93 8.61
N PHE A 273 7.45 -11.89 7.62
CA PHE A 273 7.51 -10.89 6.56
C PHE A 273 7.42 -9.47 7.14
N ARG A 274 6.41 -9.17 7.97
CA ARG A 274 6.28 -7.87 8.63
C ARG A 274 7.51 -7.53 9.46
N ASP A 275 8.00 -8.46 10.27
CA ASP A 275 9.14 -8.23 11.16
C ASP A 275 10.45 -8.03 10.36
N ARG A 276 10.60 -8.70 9.21
CA ARG A 276 11.70 -8.47 8.25
C ARG A 276 11.58 -7.09 7.60
N SER A 277 10.37 -6.66 7.22
CA SER A 277 10.15 -5.33 6.63
C SER A 277 10.51 -4.22 7.62
N VAL A 278 10.10 -4.33 8.86
CA VAL A 278 10.50 -3.40 9.93
C VAL A 278 12.01 -3.46 10.18
N GLY A 279 12.56 -4.66 10.32
CA GLY A 279 13.99 -4.89 10.54
C GLY A 279 14.85 -4.33 9.40
N HIS A 280 14.37 -4.45 8.15
CA HIS A 280 15.02 -3.89 6.98
C HIS A 280 15.32 -2.40 7.13
N PHE A 281 14.36 -1.60 7.55
CA PHE A 281 14.54 -0.17 7.75
C PHE A 281 15.42 0.14 8.98
N LEU A 282 15.32 -0.67 10.03
CA LEU A 282 16.06 -0.47 11.28
C LEU A 282 17.48 -1.02 11.25
N GLY A 283 17.85 -1.83 10.24
CA GLY A 283 19.14 -2.50 10.17
C GLY A 283 19.25 -3.76 11.05
N TYR A 284 18.10 -4.40 11.36
CA TYR A 284 18.01 -5.62 12.14
C TYR A 284 17.43 -6.77 11.34
N THR A 285 17.62 -8.01 11.81
CA THR A 285 16.93 -9.18 11.25
C THR A 285 15.47 -9.22 11.71
N GLY A 286 14.61 -9.91 10.95
CA GLY A 286 13.21 -10.13 11.36
C GLY A 286 13.10 -10.82 12.71
N ASP A 287 13.99 -11.80 13.01
CA ASP A 287 14.01 -12.47 14.31
C ASP A 287 14.37 -11.55 15.48
N ALA A 288 15.20 -10.52 15.23
CA ALA A 288 15.50 -9.51 16.25
C ALA A 288 14.27 -8.65 16.55
N VAL A 289 13.50 -8.28 15.51
CA VAL A 289 12.24 -7.56 15.68
C VAL A 289 11.20 -8.43 16.39
N ALA A 290 11.07 -9.70 16.01
CA ALA A 290 10.15 -10.64 16.65
C ALA A 290 10.45 -10.80 18.15
N ARG A 291 11.74 -10.94 18.51
CA ARG A 291 12.16 -10.99 19.94
C ARG A 291 11.84 -9.69 20.67
N ALA A 292 12.13 -8.54 20.07
CA ALA A 292 11.80 -7.25 20.66
C ALA A 292 10.29 -7.07 20.87
N ARG A 293 9.46 -7.53 19.92
CA ARG A 293 7.99 -7.51 20.09
C ARG A 293 7.53 -8.37 21.27
N ALA A 294 8.11 -9.55 21.42
CA ALA A 294 7.80 -10.42 22.58
C ALA A 294 8.27 -9.81 23.90
N GLU A 295 9.44 -9.17 23.91
CA GLU A 295 10.03 -8.54 25.10
C GLU A 295 9.26 -7.29 25.53
N TRP A 296 8.90 -6.43 24.56
CA TRP A 296 8.30 -5.11 24.81
C TRP A 296 6.78 -5.09 24.69
N GLY A 297 6.16 -6.20 24.31
CA GLY A 297 4.71 -6.40 24.30
C GLY A 297 3.96 -5.72 23.16
N GLY A 298 4.62 -5.43 22.01
CA GLY A 298 3.97 -4.85 20.85
C GLY A 298 4.95 -4.44 19.75
N LEU A 299 4.41 -4.08 18.58
CA LEU A 299 5.22 -3.65 17.43
C LEU A 299 5.78 -2.23 17.64
N ILE A 300 4.96 -1.32 18.13
CA ILE A 300 5.38 0.08 18.40
C ILE A 300 6.48 0.14 19.46
N PRO A 301 6.33 -0.48 20.64
CA PRO A 301 7.41 -0.51 21.63
C PRO A 301 8.70 -1.17 21.11
N ALA A 302 8.59 -2.23 20.30
CA ALA A 302 9.74 -2.86 19.66
C ALA A 302 10.48 -1.90 18.70
N ILE A 303 9.73 -1.20 17.85
CA ILE A 303 10.31 -0.19 16.96
C ILE A 303 10.98 0.92 17.78
N ASP A 304 10.30 1.47 18.77
CA ASP A 304 10.85 2.55 19.62
C ASP A 304 12.13 2.09 20.35
N ALA A 305 12.23 0.83 20.79
CA ALA A 305 13.41 0.26 21.43
C ALA A 305 14.59 0.00 20.47
N LEU A 306 14.30 -0.41 19.23
CA LEU A 306 15.31 -0.76 18.22
C LEU A 306 15.79 0.44 17.41
N ASN A 307 14.99 1.51 17.27
CA ASN A 307 15.28 2.67 16.44
C ASN A 307 16.30 3.64 17.05
N ARG A 308 17.41 3.12 17.59
CA ARG A 308 18.43 3.90 18.28
C ARG A 308 19.22 4.83 17.36
N GLU A 309 19.38 4.46 16.10
CA GLU A 309 20.09 5.25 15.10
C GLU A 309 19.18 6.25 14.36
N GLY A 310 17.87 6.31 14.71
CA GLY A 310 16.92 7.22 14.09
C GLY A 310 16.64 6.92 12.61
N ARG A 311 16.77 5.67 12.18
CA ARG A 311 16.53 5.26 10.78
C ARG A 311 15.07 5.34 10.36
N LEU A 312 14.15 5.21 11.30
CA LEU A 312 12.73 5.51 11.12
C LEU A 312 12.42 6.83 11.80
N GLU A 313 12.31 7.88 11.02
CA GLU A 313 11.95 9.20 11.51
C GLU A 313 10.44 9.38 11.54
N ARG A 314 9.91 10.03 12.57
CA ARG A 314 8.47 10.28 12.70
C ARG A 314 8.01 11.31 11.69
N ILE A 315 6.97 10.98 10.92
CA ILE A 315 6.30 11.96 10.06
C ILE A 315 5.57 12.93 10.97
N ASP A 316 6.08 14.15 11.09
CA ASP A 316 5.43 15.20 11.86
C ASP A 316 4.58 16.06 10.91
N PRO A 317 3.24 16.10 11.08
CA PRO A 317 2.41 16.96 10.26
C PRO A 317 2.76 18.41 10.57
N ARG A 318 3.45 19.06 9.64
CA ARG A 318 3.79 20.48 9.74
C ARG A 318 2.51 21.29 9.93
N ARG A 319 2.55 22.37 10.72
CA ARG A 319 1.44 23.32 10.85
C ARG A 319 0.93 23.70 9.47
N GLN A 320 -0.30 23.36 9.20
CA GLN A 320 -0.91 23.62 7.90
C GLN A 320 -1.16 25.12 7.74
N THR A 321 -0.85 25.68 6.56
CA THR A 321 -1.29 27.01 6.20
C THR A 321 -2.74 26.95 5.72
N ARG A 322 -3.48 28.06 5.74
CA ARG A 322 -4.87 28.13 5.21
C ARG A 322 -4.97 27.60 3.76
N ILE A 323 -3.98 27.87 2.93
CA ILE A 323 -3.94 27.35 1.54
C ILE A 323 -3.79 25.82 1.56
N SER A 324 -2.96 25.26 2.42
CA SER A 324 -2.78 23.81 2.52
C SER A 324 -4.03 23.10 3.08
N GLU A 325 -4.76 23.73 3.99
CA GLU A 325 -6.03 23.22 4.47
C GLU A 325 -7.08 23.15 3.35
N VAL A 326 -7.14 24.18 2.50
CA VAL A 326 -8.02 24.18 1.33
C VAL A 326 -7.63 23.08 0.34
N ILE A 327 -6.35 22.95 -0.01
CA ILE A 327 -5.87 21.91 -0.92
C ILE A 327 -6.20 20.51 -0.36
N ALA A 328 -5.94 20.26 0.91
CA ALA A 328 -6.27 19.00 1.58
C ALA A 328 -7.79 18.76 1.61
N ALA A 329 -8.58 19.78 1.94
CA ALA A 329 -10.03 19.68 2.04
C ALA A 329 -10.72 19.39 0.70
N TYR A 330 -10.15 19.83 -0.41
CA TYR A 330 -10.68 19.60 -1.77
C TYR A 330 -10.05 18.40 -2.47
N HIS A 331 -9.08 17.72 -1.85
CA HIS A 331 -8.37 16.57 -2.45
C HIS A 331 -7.92 16.81 -3.90
N LEU A 332 -7.34 17.99 -4.15
CA LEU A 332 -6.84 18.37 -5.48
C LEU A 332 -5.75 17.38 -5.90
N GLY A 333 -5.81 16.67 -6.93
CA GLY A 333 -4.89 15.61 -7.36
C GLY A 333 -5.29 14.20 -6.87
N ASP A 334 -6.29 14.07 -5.99
CA ASP A 334 -6.77 12.78 -5.48
C ASP A 334 -8.30 12.63 -5.67
N PRO A 335 -8.82 12.63 -6.92
CA PRO A 335 -10.25 12.42 -7.19
C PRO A 335 -10.68 10.99 -6.87
N SER A 336 -11.93 10.82 -6.42
CA SER A 336 -12.48 9.51 -6.07
C SER A 336 -13.31 8.87 -7.16
N ALA A 337 -13.73 9.64 -8.17
CA ALA A 337 -14.56 9.15 -9.25
C ALA A 337 -14.45 10.06 -10.48
N PRO A 338 -14.78 9.52 -11.69
CA PRO A 338 -14.76 10.30 -12.94
C PRO A 338 -15.65 11.55 -12.89
N SER A 339 -16.82 11.43 -12.25
CA SER A 339 -17.79 12.53 -12.14
C SER A 339 -17.32 13.70 -11.30
N ASP A 340 -16.34 13.48 -10.42
CA ASP A 340 -15.84 14.44 -9.44
C ASP A 340 -14.48 15.03 -9.78
N ALA A 341 -13.77 14.42 -10.75
CA ALA A 341 -12.37 14.73 -11.04
C ALA A 341 -12.12 16.25 -11.23
N TRP A 342 -13.07 16.91 -11.88
CA TRP A 342 -13.00 18.35 -12.21
C TRP A 342 -13.98 19.22 -11.42
N ARG A 343 -14.64 18.66 -10.38
CA ARG A 343 -15.62 19.37 -9.54
C ARG A 343 -15.26 19.27 -8.05
N PRO A 344 -14.27 20.02 -7.58
CA PRO A 344 -13.70 19.85 -6.25
C PRO A 344 -14.72 20.02 -5.11
N GLY A 345 -15.72 20.89 -5.25
CA GLY A 345 -16.79 21.05 -4.24
C GLY A 345 -17.61 19.77 -4.06
N ARG A 346 -18.10 19.17 -5.17
CA ARG A 346 -18.84 17.91 -5.13
C ARG A 346 -18.00 16.74 -4.60
N ARG A 347 -16.71 16.71 -4.98
CA ARG A 347 -15.74 15.72 -4.47
C ARG A 347 -15.68 15.75 -2.95
N ARG A 348 -15.47 16.93 -2.38
CA ARG A 348 -15.41 17.11 -0.93
C ARG A 348 -16.68 16.61 -0.25
N GLU A 349 -17.87 17.03 -0.72
CA GLU A 349 -19.16 16.62 -0.14
C GLU A 349 -19.33 15.09 -0.20
N ARG A 350 -19.00 14.46 -1.33
CA ARG A 350 -19.10 13.01 -1.52
C ARG A 350 -18.19 12.26 -0.56
N LEU A 351 -16.90 12.61 -0.50
CA LEU A 351 -15.93 11.93 0.36
C LEU A 351 -16.31 11.99 1.84
N PHE A 352 -16.79 13.15 2.32
CA PHE A 352 -17.22 13.27 3.71
C PHE A 352 -18.53 12.55 3.99
N ARG A 353 -19.44 12.48 3.03
CA ARG A 353 -20.66 11.69 3.15
C ARG A 353 -20.33 10.20 3.24
N ASP A 354 -19.54 9.68 2.29
CA ASP A 354 -19.14 8.28 2.24
C ASP A 354 -18.42 7.86 3.52
N ALA A 355 -17.51 8.70 4.04
CA ALA A 355 -16.83 8.46 5.31
C ALA A 355 -17.81 8.38 6.51
N ARG A 356 -18.82 9.27 6.57
CA ARG A 356 -19.82 9.25 7.64
C ARG A 356 -20.74 8.04 7.56
N GLU A 357 -21.18 7.67 6.36
CA GLU A 357 -22.04 6.51 6.13
C GLU A 357 -21.33 5.22 6.57
N MET A 358 -20.04 5.09 6.25
CA MET A 358 -19.25 3.94 6.66
C MET A 358 -19.02 3.88 8.18
N ALA A 359 -18.68 5.01 8.78
CA ALA A 359 -18.55 5.11 10.23
C ALA A 359 -19.86 4.69 10.93
N HIS A 360 -21.01 5.10 10.38
CA HIS A 360 -22.32 4.70 10.90
C HIS A 360 -22.57 3.19 10.74
N GLN A 361 -22.28 2.61 9.57
CA GLN A 361 -22.44 1.16 9.32
C GLN A 361 -21.55 0.33 10.23
N ASN A 362 -20.31 0.75 10.47
CA ASN A 362 -19.39 0.05 11.36
C ASN A 362 -19.92 0.07 12.82
N ARG A 363 -20.43 1.21 13.30
CA ARG A 363 -21.06 1.28 14.64
C ARG A 363 -22.26 0.35 14.80
N LEU A 364 -23.07 0.20 13.76
CA LEU A 364 -24.22 -0.73 13.78
C LEU A 364 -23.81 -2.20 13.79
N ARG A 365 -22.66 -2.54 13.20
CA ARG A 365 -22.14 -3.91 13.18
C ARG A 365 -21.46 -4.34 14.49
N HIS A 366 -20.87 -3.39 15.22
CA HIS A 366 -20.14 -3.64 16.47
C HIS A 366 -20.98 -3.37 17.72
N GLY A 367 -22.15 -2.82 17.57
CA GLY A 367 -23.11 -2.55 18.68
C GLY A 367 -24.13 -3.67 18.92
N ARG A 368 -23.87 -4.89 18.38
CA ARG A 368 -24.69 -6.08 18.63
C ARG A 368 -23.91 -7.17 19.33
#